data_9413eb62d5a4db2f87d83ed14797edc1
#
_entry.id   9413eb62d5a4db2f87d83ed14797edc1
#
_cell.length_a   1.000
_cell.length_b   1.000
_cell.length_c   1.000
_cell.angle_alpha   90.00
_cell.angle_beta   90.00
_cell.angle_gamma   90.00
#
_symmetry.space_group_name_H-M   'P 1'
#
loop_
_entity.id
_entity.type
_entity.pdbx_description
1 polymer ?
#
loop_
_entity_poly.entity_id
_entity_poly.type
_entity_poly.pdbx_seq_one_letter_code
_entity_poly.pdbx_strand_id
1 'polypeptide(L)'
;MKRWWPLLLAVVLAAGLYAWLGRGGASGDVLHVGSQRGGTKALMLASGALDGAPYRVEWSEFPAAQTLLEAIGAGAVDVGMVGDAPFQFAYQSGSPIKAVAVQSATSRPRESLAILVPARSRIDDAGGLRGKRIATTRGSVGHYLLLRALDAKGLKPADVRLIFLAPGDAKAAFDTGSIDAWSIWSPYSGTALAEGARVVADGADYLSGYGFDAANASAATAKKAILTDYLQRESHALDWARAHPEDYAEVLAKETGLPLKIALFHARHLPMARVPLDDTVKAEERDVVAQFRKAGALTGDRPLDDAYLPLDQGAPLAR
;
A
#
# COMPACT_ATOMS: atom_id res chain seq x y z
N MET A 1 4.12 10.34 -75.41
CA MET A 1 4.06 9.50 -74.16
C MET A 1 4.31 10.41 -72.96
N LYS A 2 3.24 10.84 -72.25
CA LYS A 2 3.34 11.82 -71.13
C LYS A 2 3.87 11.10 -69.88
N ARG A 3 4.96 11.58 -69.37
CA ARG A 3 5.72 11.05 -68.22
C ARG A 3 4.88 11.27 -66.92
N TRP A 4 4.22 10.24 -66.45
CA TRP A 4 3.43 10.22 -65.17
C TRP A 4 4.30 9.88 -63.94
N TRP A 5 5.61 9.77 -64.12
CA TRP A 5 6.58 9.39 -63.05
C TRP A 5 6.58 10.33 -61.84
N PRO A 6 6.52 11.70 -61.99
CA PRO A 6 6.56 12.54 -60.79
C PRO A 6 5.33 12.41 -59.88
N LEU A 7 4.15 12.04 -60.44
CA LEU A 7 2.96 11.85 -59.62
C LEU A 7 3.01 10.53 -58.82
N LEU A 8 3.58 9.48 -59.37
CA LEU A 8 3.79 8.22 -58.63
C LEU A 8 4.83 8.38 -57.51
N LEU A 9 5.88 9.17 -57.71
CA LEU A 9 6.89 9.46 -56.69
C LEU A 9 6.29 10.29 -55.53
N ALA A 10 5.45 11.25 -55.84
CA ALA A 10 4.77 12.08 -54.83
C ALA A 10 3.78 11.25 -53.97
N VAL A 11 3.06 10.31 -54.57
CA VAL A 11 2.14 9.41 -53.86
C VAL A 11 2.90 8.43 -52.95
N VAL A 12 4.04 7.89 -53.41
CA VAL A 12 4.87 6.98 -52.61
C VAL A 12 5.53 7.74 -51.46
N LEU A 13 5.97 8.97 -51.69
CA LEU A 13 6.53 9.83 -50.62
C LEU A 13 5.46 10.26 -49.63
N ALA A 14 4.26 10.60 -50.06
CA ALA A 14 3.13 10.92 -49.17
C ALA A 14 2.66 9.73 -48.37
N ALA A 15 2.59 8.52 -49.00
CA ALA A 15 2.27 7.27 -48.30
C ALA A 15 3.38 6.88 -47.29
N GLY A 16 4.66 7.07 -47.66
CA GLY A 16 5.82 6.86 -46.79
C GLY A 16 5.80 7.84 -45.61
N LEU A 17 5.50 9.11 -45.86
CA LEU A 17 5.39 10.15 -44.78
C LEU A 17 4.19 9.88 -43.90
N TYR A 18 3.05 9.44 -44.45
CA TYR A 18 1.87 9.05 -43.65
C TYR A 18 2.14 7.79 -42.82
N ALA A 19 2.83 6.81 -43.37
CA ALA A 19 3.28 5.61 -42.64
C ALA A 19 4.37 5.92 -41.62
N TRP A 20 5.22 6.95 -41.85
CA TRP A 20 6.22 7.41 -40.89
C TRP A 20 5.63 8.30 -39.80
N LEU A 21 4.69 9.17 -40.14
CA LEU A 21 3.90 9.97 -39.18
C LEU A 21 2.93 9.10 -38.37
N GLY A 22 2.38 8.02 -38.99
CA GLY A 22 1.59 7.01 -38.28
C GLY A 22 2.43 6.02 -37.46
N ARG A 23 3.73 6.00 -37.64
CA ARG A 23 4.74 5.34 -36.82
C ARG A 23 5.41 6.29 -35.83
N GLY A 24 4.85 7.48 -35.60
CA GLY A 24 5.08 8.20 -34.36
C GLY A 24 4.77 7.17 -33.28
N GLY A 25 5.83 6.49 -32.81
CA GLY A 25 5.74 5.65 -31.64
C GLY A 25 5.03 6.49 -30.61
N ALA A 26 3.85 6.05 -30.22
CA ALA A 26 3.22 6.62 -29.07
C ALA A 26 4.34 6.66 -28.03
N SER A 27 4.79 7.85 -27.66
CA SER A 27 5.40 8.06 -26.35
C SER A 27 4.26 7.63 -25.42
N GLY A 28 4.20 6.31 -25.18
CA GLY A 28 3.10 5.71 -24.45
C GLY A 28 3.04 6.47 -23.14
N ASP A 29 1.87 6.93 -22.79
CA ASP A 29 1.66 7.62 -21.54
C ASP A 29 2.38 6.86 -20.44
N VAL A 30 3.07 7.57 -19.56
CA VAL A 30 3.81 6.97 -18.44
C VAL A 30 2.96 7.10 -17.19
N LEU A 31 2.76 5.97 -16.51
CA LEU A 31 2.19 5.92 -15.18
C LEU A 31 3.29 5.70 -14.14
N HIS A 32 3.51 6.67 -13.27
CA HIS A 32 4.45 6.56 -12.16
C HIS A 32 3.78 5.88 -10.98
N VAL A 33 4.19 4.65 -10.67
CA VAL A 33 3.59 3.83 -9.62
C VAL A 33 4.55 3.64 -8.45
N GLY A 34 4.08 3.97 -7.27
CA GLY A 34 4.81 3.71 -6.04
C GLY A 34 4.48 2.34 -5.45
N SER A 35 5.51 1.60 -5.08
CA SER A 35 5.39 0.30 -4.43
C SER A 35 6.06 0.32 -3.07
N GLN A 36 5.40 -0.23 -2.06
CA GLN A 36 6.03 -0.51 -0.79
C GLN A 36 6.76 -1.86 -0.88
N ARG A 37 7.79 -2.03 -0.06
CA ARG A 37 8.54 -3.29 0.01
C ARG A 37 7.60 -4.48 0.23
N GLY A 38 7.62 -5.44 -0.68
CA GLY A 38 6.75 -6.59 -0.66
C GLY A 38 5.34 -6.35 -1.22
N GLY A 39 5.17 -5.29 -2.01
CA GLY A 39 3.86 -4.86 -2.48
C GLY A 39 3.62 -5.00 -3.97
N THR A 40 2.93 -4.02 -4.51
CA THR A 40 2.28 -4.04 -5.82
C THR A 40 3.20 -4.37 -7.00
N LYS A 41 4.48 -3.91 -7.00
CA LYS A 41 5.39 -4.20 -8.11
C LYS A 41 5.61 -5.70 -8.30
N ALA A 42 5.96 -6.43 -7.22
CA ALA A 42 6.16 -7.87 -7.28
C ALA A 42 4.89 -8.61 -7.70
N LEU A 43 3.73 -8.17 -7.22
CA LEU A 43 2.41 -8.67 -7.59
C LEU A 43 2.15 -8.55 -9.10
N MET A 44 2.33 -7.35 -9.65
CA MET A 44 2.06 -7.07 -11.07
C MET A 44 3.05 -7.78 -12.00
N LEU A 45 4.32 -7.94 -11.57
CA LEU A 45 5.32 -8.72 -12.31
C LEU A 45 5.02 -10.21 -12.28
N ALA A 46 4.65 -10.76 -11.13
CA ALA A 46 4.38 -12.19 -10.97
C ALA A 46 3.17 -12.64 -11.79
N SER A 47 2.11 -11.82 -11.80
CA SER A 47 0.87 -12.13 -12.53
C SER A 47 0.92 -11.85 -14.03
N GLY A 48 1.93 -11.12 -14.53
CA GLY A 48 1.97 -10.64 -15.91
C GLY A 48 0.84 -9.65 -16.26
N ALA A 49 0.18 -9.06 -15.25
CA ALA A 49 -1.02 -8.24 -15.45
C ALA A 49 -0.79 -6.99 -16.32
N LEU A 50 0.46 -6.54 -16.46
CA LEU A 50 0.80 -5.38 -17.31
C LEU A 50 1.10 -5.76 -18.76
N ASP A 51 1.08 -7.04 -19.13
CA ASP A 51 1.33 -7.46 -20.49
C ASP A 51 0.27 -6.88 -21.43
N GLY A 52 0.74 -6.25 -22.52
CA GLY A 52 -0.14 -5.59 -23.48
C GLY A 52 -0.80 -4.29 -22.98
N ALA A 53 -0.38 -3.71 -21.86
CA ALA A 53 -0.86 -2.40 -21.40
C ALA A 53 -0.50 -1.32 -22.45
N PRO A 54 -1.42 -0.38 -22.78
CA PRO A 54 -1.17 0.65 -23.79
C PRO A 54 -0.31 1.82 -23.26
N TYR A 55 0.21 1.72 -22.06
CA TYR A 55 1.08 2.69 -21.38
C TYR A 55 2.27 1.97 -20.76
N ARG A 56 3.29 2.73 -20.34
CA ARG A 56 4.45 2.23 -19.62
C ARG A 56 4.32 2.56 -18.12
N VAL A 57 4.65 1.58 -17.26
CA VAL A 57 4.72 1.80 -15.81
C VAL A 57 6.18 2.06 -15.41
N GLU A 58 6.40 3.15 -14.69
CA GLU A 58 7.67 3.45 -14.01
C GLU A 58 7.49 3.27 -12.51
N TRP A 59 8.29 2.36 -11.93
CA TRP A 59 8.21 1.99 -10.54
C TRP A 59 9.14 2.81 -9.66
N SER A 60 8.62 3.24 -8.49
CA SER A 60 9.42 3.81 -7.39
C SER A 60 9.16 3.00 -6.12
N GLU A 61 10.25 2.60 -5.43
CA GLU A 61 10.16 1.78 -4.22
C GLU A 61 10.25 2.63 -2.94
N PHE A 62 9.41 2.31 -1.97
CA PHE A 62 9.32 3.04 -0.70
C PHE A 62 9.37 2.07 0.49
N PRO A 63 10.06 2.44 1.60
CA PRO A 63 10.15 1.58 2.78
C PRO A 63 8.84 1.53 3.60
N ALA A 64 7.98 2.55 3.44
CA ALA A 64 6.72 2.69 4.19
C ALA A 64 5.73 3.59 3.44
N ALA A 65 4.44 3.51 3.83
CA ALA A 65 3.36 4.29 3.25
C ALA A 65 3.56 5.81 3.37
N GLN A 66 4.21 6.28 4.43
CA GLN A 66 4.39 7.72 4.69
C GLN A 66 5.19 8.38 3.57
N THR A 67 6.36 7.84 3.24
CA THR A 67 7.22 8.37 2.17
C THR A 67 6.58 8.20 0.78
N LEU A 68 5.81 7.13 0.56
CA LEU A 68 5.01 6.95 -0.64
C LEU A 68 3.93 8.02 -0.76
N LEU A 69 3.17 8.28 0.31
CA LEU A 69 2.10 9.30 0.32
C LEU A 69 2.64 10.73 0.18
N GLU A 70 3.83 11.01 0.69
CA GLU A 70 4.55 12.27 0.44
C GLU A 70 4.87 12.42 -1.05
N ALA A 71 5.41 11.37 -1.69
CA ALA A 71 5.72 11.38 -3.12
C ALA A 71 4.46 11.50 -3.99
N ILE A 72 3.35 10.82 -3.63
CA ILE A 72 2.05 10.97 -4.30
C ILE A 72 1.53 12.40 -4.12
N GLY A 73 1.52 12.93 -2.90
CA GLY A 73 1.07 14.29 -2.62
C GLY A 73 1.86 15.36 -3.38
N ALA A 74 3.16 15.16 -3.54
CA ALA A 74 4.04 16.02 -4.32
C ALA A 74 3.90 15.87 -5.85
N GLY A 75 3.15 14.86 -6.33
CA GLY A 75 2.97 14.56 -7.76
C GLY A 75 4.18 13.88 -8.42
N ALA A 76 5.14 13.38 -7.64
CA ALA A 76 6.26 12.58 -8.16
C ALA A 76 5.85 11.13 -8.47
N VAL A 77 4.76 10.67 -7.86
CA VAL A 77 4.11 9.38 -8.07
C VAL A 77 2.63 9.62 -8.35
N ASP A 78 2.07 8.94 -9.33
CA ASP A 78 0.66 9.08 -9.71
C ASP A 78 -0.27 8.29 -8.79
N VAL A 79 0.12 7.06 -8.46
CA VAL A 79 -0.69 6.11 -7.68
C VAL A 79 0.19 5.12 -6.91
N GLY A 80 -0.33 4.63 -5.80
CA GLY A 80 0.28 3.54 -5.04
C GLY A 80 -0.62 3.03 -3.93
N MET A 81 -0.50 1.73 -3.63
CA MET A 81 -1.28 1.08 -2.59
C MET A 81 -0.72 1.39 -1.20
N VAL A 82 -1.59 1.77 -0.28
CA VAL A 82 -1.28 2.05 1.13
C VAL A 82 -2.38 1.48 2.04
N GLY A 83 -2.08 1.28 3.31
CA GLY A 83 -3.12 0.96 4.31
C GLY A 83 -4.08 2.13 4.55
N ASP A 84 -5.24 1.83 5.12
CA ASP A 84 -6.27 2.77 5.52
C ASP A 84 -5.76 3.89 6.46
N ALA A 85 -5.18 3.50 7.57
CA ALA A 85 -4.70 4.43 8.58
C ALA A 85 -3.68 5.46 8.04
N PRO A 86 -2.60 5.08 7.29
CA PRO A 86 -1.70 6.06 6.72
C PRO A 86 -2.36 6.93 5.65
N PHE A 87 -3.30 6.41 4.86
CA PHE A 87 -4.07 7.22 3.92
C PHE A 87 -4.86 8.31 4.63
N GLN A 88 -5.65 7.95 5.64
CA GLN A 88 -6.44 8.91 6.41
C GLN A 88 -5.56 9.92 7.13
N PHE A 89 -4.45 9.47 7.70
CA PHE A 89 -3.51 10.36 8.38
C PHE A 89 -2.94 11.41 7.42
N ALA A 90 -2.48 11.01 6.24
CA ALA A 90 -1.94 11.93 5.23
C ALA A 90 -3.03 12.86 4.67
N TYR A 91 -4.22 12.33 4.34
CA TYR A 91 -5.33 13.12 3.83
C TYR A 91 -5.76 14.19 4.83
N GLN A 92 -5.99 13.82 6.09
CA GLN A 92 -6.38 14.76 7.15
C GLN A 92 -5.26 15.77 7.48
N SER A 93 -3.99 15.43 7.22
CA SER A 93 -2.86 16.35 7.34
C SER A 93 -2.71 17.32 6.15
N GLY A 94 -3.62 17.28 5.18
CA GLY A 94 -3.68 18.24 4.07
C GLY A 94 -3.09 17.75 2.75
N SER A 95 -2.63 16.48 2.65
CA SER A 95 -2.08 15.94 1.41
C SER A 95 -3.13 15.97 0.27
N PRO A 96 -2.78 16.38 -0.96
CA PRO A 96 -3.69 16.43 -2.11
C PRO A 96 -3.81 15.06 -2.79
N ILE A 97 -4.30 14.08 -2.04
CA ILE A 97 -4.47 12.69 -2.47
C ILE A 97 -5.94 12.29 -2.50
N LYS A 98 -6.26 11.28 -3.30
CA LYS A 98 -7.59 10.64 -3.39
C LYS A 98 -7.43 9.12 -3.28
N ALA A 99 -8.34 8.45 -2.59
CA ALA A 99 -8.51 7.01 -2.69
C ALA A 99 -9.29 6.71 -3.98
N VAL A 100 -8.64 6.03 -4.93
CA VAL A 100 -9.22 5.74 -6.25
C VAL A 100 -9.75 4.31 -6.35
N ALA A 101 -9.33 3.43 -5.45
CA ALA A 101 -9.87 2.09 -5.28
C ALA A 101 -9.62 1.59 -3.85
N VAL A 102 -10.37 0.55 -3.46
CA VAL A 102 -10.30 -0.07 -2.13
C VAL A 102 -9.90 -1.53 -2.26
N GLN A 103 -9.00 -1.96 -1.41
CA GLN A 103 -8.66 -3.37 -1.22
C GLN A 103 -9.03 -3.78 0.20
N SER A 104 -9.40 -5.03 0.38
CA SER A 104 -9.67 -5.61 1.70
C SER A 104 -8.96 -6.95 1.86
N ALA A 105 -8.45 -7.21 3.03
CA ALA A 105 -7.96 -8.54 3.37
C ALA A 105 -9.13 -9.54 3.32
N THR A 106 -8.96 -10.62 2.55
CA THR A 106 -9.98 -11.67 2.38
C THR A 106 -10.07 -12.61 3.59
N SER A 107 -9.07 -12.56 4.43
CA SER A 107 -9.02 -13.20 5.75
C SER A 107 -8.34 -12.24 6.72
N ARG A 108 -8.48 -12.48 8.02
CA ARG A 108 -7.74 -11.74 9.06
C ARG A 108 -6.56 -12.61 9.53
N PRO A 109 -5.50 -12.69 8.74
CA PRO A 109 -4.37 -13.55 9.10
C PRO A 109 -3.66 -12.94 10.29
N ARG A 110 -3.37 -13.79 11.27
CA ARG A 110 -2.58 -13.38 12.43
C ARG A 110 -1.15 -13.08 12.03
N GLU A 111 -0.47 -12.26 12.85
CA GLU A 111 0.97 -11.96 12.75
C GLU A 111 1.38 -11.09 11.57
N SER A 112 0.50 -10.82 10.60
CA SER A 112 0.82 -9.92 9.47
C SER A 112 0.97 -8.47 9.90
N LEU A 113 0.25 -8.07 10.95
CA LEU A 113 0.32 -6.77 11.59
C LEU A 113 0.23 -7.00 13.10
N ALA A 114 1.28 -6.69 13.85
CA ALA A 114 1.37 -7.06 15.25
C ALA A 114 2.20 -6.07 16.09
N ILE A 115 1.94 -6.06 17.39
CA ILE A 115 2.85 -5.50 18.40
C ILE A 115 3.72 -6.66 18.87
N LEU A 116 5.01 -6.53 18.64
CA LEU A 116 6.02 -7.54 18.90
C LEU A 116 6.89 -7.15 20.08
N VAL A 117 7.34 -8.17 20.82
CA VAL A 117 8.33 -8.04 21.90
C VAL A 117 9.44 -9.07 21.70
N PRO A 118 10.67 -8.83 22.23
CA PRO A 118 11.74 -9.83 22.20
C PRO A 118 11.31 -11.14 22.86
N ALA A 119 11.88 -12.27 22.41
CA ALA A 119 11.56 -13.62 22.91
C ALA A 119 11.58 -13.76 24.44
N ARG A 120 12.53 -13.07 25.10
CA ARG A 120 12.71 -13.12 26.57
C ARG A 120 11.95 -12.03 27.32
N SER A 121 11.13 -11.24 26.65
CA SER A 121 10.30 -10.20 27.29
C SER A 121 9.30 -10.84 28.28
N ARG A 122 9.02 -10.12 29.37
CA ARG A 122 7.98 -10.48 30.34
C ARG A 122 6.64 -9.79 30.04
N ILE A 123 6.54 -9.14 28.90
CA ILE A 123 5.29 -8.52 28.43
C ILE A 123 4.48 -9.61 27.73
N ASP A 124 3.30 -9.94 28.23
CA ASP A 124 2.47 -11.02 27.71
C ASP A 124 1.26 -10.50 26.93
N ASP A 125 0.83 -9.25 27.17
CA ASP A 125 -0.25 -8.60 26.45
C ASP A 125 -0.04 -7.08 26.36
N ALA A 126 -0.96 -6.37 25.69
CA ALA A 126 -0.90 -4.92 25.53
C ALA A 126 -1.01 -4.15 26.87
N GLY A 127 -1.57 -4.72 27.94
CA GLY A 127 -1.60 -4.12 29.27
C GLY A 127 -0.21 -3.97 29.88
N GLY A 128 0.70 -4.92 29.59
CA GLY A 128 2.09 -4.89 30.03
C GLY A 128 2.95 -3.83 29.33
N LEU A 129 2.40 -3.09 28.37
CA LEU A 129 3.10 -2.00 27.66
C LEU A 129 3.22 -0.70 28.48
N ARG A 130 2.54 -0.57 29.61
CA ARG A 130 2.62 0.62 30.48
C ARG A 130 4.07 0.97 30.83
N GLY A 131 4.48 2.22 30.57
CA GLY A 131 5.83 2.74 30.83
C GLY A 131 6.91 2.22 29.86
N LYS A 132 6.57 1.37 28.89
CA LYS A 132 7.53 0.77 27.94
C LYS A 132 7.85 1.69 26.77
N ARG A 133 9.04 1.49 26.20
CA ARG A 133 9.51 2.14 24.96
C ARG A 133 8.96 1.36 23.77
N ILE A 134 8.12 1.97 22.99
CA ILE A 134 7.44 1.29 21.86
C ILE A 134 7.73 2.05 20.58
N ALA A 135 8.35 1.39 19.61
CA ALA A 135 8.55 1.97 18.30
C ALA A 135 7.41 1.66 17.34
N THR A 136 7.11 2.62 16.50
CA THR A 136 6.28 2.48 15.29
C THR A 136 6.55 3.64 14.35
N THR A 137 5.99 3.63 13.13
CA THR A 137 6.07 4.78 12.21
C THR A 137 4.84 5.67 12.41
N ARG A 138 5.03 6.99 12.57
CA ARG A 138 3.93 7.95 12.79
C ARG A 138 2.88 7.85 11.69
N GLY A 139 1.60 7.80 12.06
CA GLY A 139 0.48 7.73 11.12
C GLY A 139 0.37 6.41 10.34
N SER A 140 1.15 5.37 10.69
CA SER A 140 1.10 4.06 10.04
C SER A 140 -0.04 3.18 10.57
N VAL A 141 -0.29 2.06 9.89
CA VAL A 141 -1.17 0.99 10.41
C VAL A 141 -0.66 0.43 11.74
N GLY A 142 0.68 0.38 11.95
CA GLY A 142 1.28 0.00 13.22
C GLY A 142 1.00 1.02 14.33
N HIS A 143 1.02 2.33 14.01
CA HIS A 143 0.61 3.36 14.96
C HIS A 143 -0.87 3.21 15.33
N TYR A 144 -1.73 3.00 14.34
CA TYR A 144 -3.17 2.78 14.57
C TYR A 144 -3.42 1.52 15.43
N LEU A 145 -2.78 0.39 15.10
CA LEU A 145 -2.84 -0.83 15.92
C LEU A 145 -2.45 -0.56 17.38
N LEU A 146 -1.34 0.14 17.59
CA LEU A 146 -0.88 0.45 18.95
C LEU A 146 -1.93 1.27 19.72
N LEU A 147 -2.50 2.30 19.10
CA LEU A 147 -3.54 3.11 19.72
C LEU A 147 -4.79 2.29 20.08
N ARG A 148 -5.24 1.39 19.19
CA ARG A 148 -6.37 0.49 19.42
C ARG A 148 -6.09 -0.51 20.55
N ALA A 149 -4.91 -1.12 20.56
CA ALA A 149 -4.50 -2.09 21.58
C ALA A 149 -4.35 -1.45 22.97
N LEU A 150 -3.80 -0.24 23.05
CA LEU A 150 -3.72 0.53 24.29
C LEU A 150 -5.12 0.88 24.81
N ASP A 151 -5.98 1.41 23.95
CA ASP A 151 -7.35 1.80 24.30
C ASP A 151 -8.16 0.61 24.84
N ALA A 152 -8.06 -0.56 24.21
CA ALA A 152 -8.70 -1.80 24.66
C ALA A 152 -8.24 -2.25 26.06
N LYS A 153 -7.09 -1.80 26.52
CA LYS A 153 -6.55 -2.05 27.89
C LYS A 153 -6.72 -0.86 28.83
N GLY A 154 -7.49 0.18 28.45
CA GLY A 154 -7.67 1.39 29.23
C GLY A 154 -6.40 2.22 29.39
N LEU A 155 -5.44 2.07 28.48
CA LEU A 155 -4.20 2.84 28.43
C LEU A 155 -4.33 4.01 27.45
N LYS A 156 -3.66 5.13 27.80
CA LYS A 156 -3.53 6.30 26.93
C LYS A 156 -2.15 6.31 26.25
N PRO A 157 -1.95 7.03 25.15
CA PRO A 157 -0.62 7.19 24.55
C PRO A 157 0.43 7.73 25.52
N ALA A 158 0.02 8.58 26.48
CA ALA A 158 0.90 9.12 27.54
C ALA A 158 1.35 8.08 28.58
N ASP A 159 0.68 6.92 28.64
CA ASP A 159 1.07 5.83 29.56
C ASP A 159 2.25 5.01 29.04
N VAL A 160 2.70 5.25 27.79
CA VAL A 160 3.84 4.58 27.15
C VAL A 160 4.86 5.59 26.64
N ARG A 161 6.07 5.16 26.35
CA ARG A 161 7.09 5.97 25.66
C ARG A 161 7.05 5.67 24.17
N LEU A 162 6.24 6.41 23.44
CA LEU A 162 6.08 6.25 22.01
C LEU A 162 7.27 6.86 21.25
N ILE A 163 7.91 6.04 20.40
CA ILE A 163 9.11 6.41 19.63
C ILE A 163 8.78 6.22 18.15
N PHE A 164 8.85 7.30 17.37
CA PHE A 164 8.58 7.23 15.93
C PHE A 164 9.87 7.03 15.14
N LEU A 165 9.97 5.87 14.49
CA LEU A 165 11.11 5.44 13.69
C LEU A 165 10.65 4.90 12.33
N ALA A 166 11.53 5.00 11.33
CA ALA A 166 11.38 4.22 10.09
C ALA A 166 11.53 2.72 10.38
N PRO A 167 10.93 1.82 9.57
CA PRO A 167 10.96 0.39 9.87
C PRO A 167 12.37 -0.20 10.06
N GLY A 168 13.35 0.23 9.27
CA GLY A 168 14.74 -0.24 9.40
C GLY A 168 15.39 0.18 10.71
N ASP A 169 15.21 1.45 11.12
CA ASP A 169 15.74 1.98 12.38
C ASP A 169 15.04 1.33 13.58
N ALA A 170 13.71 1.11 13.46
CA ALA A 170 12.95 0.42 14.49
C ALA A 170 13.42 -1.04 14.66
N LYS A 171 13.74 -1.74 13.55
CA LYS A 171 14.34 -3.09 13.60
C LYS A 171 15.66 -3.09 14.36
N ALA A 172 16.57 -2.16 14.02
CA ALA A 172 17.85 -2.05 14.70
C ALA A 172 17.69 -1.73 16.21
N ALA A 173 16.76 -0.82 16.56
CA ALA A 173 16.46 -0.50 17.94
C ALA A 173 15.83 -1.69 18.70
N PHE A 174 15.03 -2.51 18.03
CA PHE A 174 14.43 -3.72 18.59
C PHE A 174 15.49 -4.79 18.88
N ASP A 175 16.39 -5.05 17.93
CA ASP A 175 17.46 -6.04 18.05
C ASP A 175 18.46 -5.71 19.15
N THR A 176 18.76 -4.43 19.33
CA THR A 176 19.68 -3.94 20.37
C THR A 176 19.02 -3.76 21.75
N GLY A 177 17.71 -3.98 21.88
CA GLY A 177 16.97 -3.75 23.12
C GLY A 177 16.83 -2.26 23.49
N SER A 178 17.05 -1.35 22.53
CA SER A 178 16.83 0.08 22.72
C SER A 178 15.35 0.44 22.82
N ILE A 179 14.46 -0.44 22.38
CA ILE A 179 13.01 -0.41 22.56
C ILE A 179 12.53 -1.72 23.17
N ASP A 180 11.38 -1.67 23.85
CA ASP A 180 10.82 -2.83 24.56
C ASP A 180 9.77 -3.56 23.72
N ALA A 181 9.13 -2.86 22.76
CA ALA A 181 8.13 -3.39 21.84
C ALA A 181 8.17 -2.66 20.49
N TRP A 182 7.68 -3.33 19.45
CA TRP A 182 7.62 -2.80 18.09
C TRP A 182 6.26 -3.09 17.46
N SER A 183 5.51 -2.04 17.11
CA SER A 183 4.26 -2.17 16.36
C SER A 183 4.54 -2.03 14.87
N ILE A 184 4.36 -3.13 14.10
CA ILE A 184 4.86 -3.25 12.73
C ILE A 184 4.01 -4.22 11.90
N TRP A 185 4.18 -4.17 10.59
CA TRP A 185 3.48 -4.96 9.58
C TRP A 185 4.43 -5.84 8.75
N SER A 186 3.83 -6.79 8.02
CA SER A 186 4.56 -7.67 7.07
C SER A 186 5.17 -6.85 5.90
N PRO A 187 6.39 -7.19 5.43
CA PRO A 187 7.15 -8.39 5.78
C PRO A 187 8.02 -8.25 7.04
N TYR A 188 8.09 -7.08 7.66
CA TYR A 188 8.95 -6.82 8.84
C TYR A 188 8.52 -7.68 10.04
N SER A 189 7.19 -7.83 10.26
CA SER A 189 6.68 -8.69 11.34
C SER A 189 7.12 -10.14 11.15
N GLY A 190 6.97 -10.68 9.94
CA GLY A 190 7.42 -12.03 9.61
C GLY A 190 8.93 -12.23 9.82
N THR A 191 9.75 -11.24 9.52
CA THR A 191 11.20 -11.27 9.76
C THR A 191 11.49 -11.36 11.27
N ALA A 192 10.89 -10.47 12.07
CA ALA A 192 11.11 -10.46 13.52
C ALA A 192 10.60 -11.73 14.21
N LEU A 193 9.46 -12.27 13.78
CA LEU A 193 8.92 -13.54 14.27
C LEU A 193 9.84 -14.72 13.94
N ALA A 194 10.39 -14.75 12.73
CA ALA A 194 11.36 -15.78 12.34
C ALA A 194 12.67 -15.74 13.16
N GLU A 195 12.97 -14.58 13.75
CA GLU A 195 14.11 -14.36 14.67
C GLU A 195 13.72 -14.58 16.15
N GLY A 196 12.49 -15.00 16.42
CA GLY A 196 12.03 -15.39 17.73
C GLY A 196 11.28 -14.30 18.52
N ALA A 197 10.88 -13.19 17.89
CA ALA A 197 9.97 -12.23 18.53
C ALA A 197 8.61 -12.88 18.86
N ARG A 198 7.89 -12.32 19.86
CA ARG A 198 6.57 -12.80 20.26
C ARG A 198 5.52 -11.72 20.05
N VAL A 199 4.31 -12.13 19.68
CA VAL A 199 3.14 -11.24 19.54
C VAL A 199 2.52 -10.98 20.92
N VAL A 200 2.25 -9.71 21.24
CA VAL A 200 1.50 -9.28 22.44
C VAL A 200 0.18 -8.59 22.10
N ALA A 201 0.00 -8.15 20.87
CA ALA A 201 -1.28 -7.75 20.29
C ALA A 201 -1.25 -7.99 18.80
N ASP A 202 -2.31 -8.56 18.27
CA ASP A 202 -2.43 -8.94 16.86
C ASP A 202 -3.41 -8.01 16.14
N GLY A 203 -3.06 -7.53 14.96
CA GLY A 203 -3.90 -6.65 14.17
C GLY A 203 -5.24 -7.28 13.78
N ALA A 204 -5.31 -8.59 13.65
CA ALA A 204 -6.54 -9.32 13.36
C ALA A 204 -7.64 -9.10 14.42
N ASP A 205 -7.27 -8.76 15.63
CA ASP A 205 -8.21 -8.53 16.75
C ASP A 205 -8.73 -7.06 16.79
N TYR A 206 -8.11 -6.13 16.04
CA TYR A 206 -8.35 -4.69 16.19
C TYR A 206 -8.68 -3.94 14.91
N LEU A 207 -8.33 -4.47 13.74
CA LEU A 207 -8.36 -3.73 12.47
C LEU A 207 -9.21 -4.43 11.43
N SER A 208 -9.84 -3.63 10.54
CA SER A 208 -10.67 -4.12 9.43
C SER A 208 -9.85 -4.74 8.30
N GLY A 209 -8.61 -4.27 8.10
CA GLY A 209 -7.72 -4.77 7.05
C GLY A 209 -7.97 -4.14 5.69
N TYR A 210 -8.47 -2.91 5.65
CA TYR A 210 -8.60 -2.14 4.42
C TYR A 210 -7.28 -1.52 3.98
N GLY A 211 -7.18 -1.32 2.67
CA GLY A 211 -6.15 -0.53 2.03
C GLY A 211 -6.73 0.25 0.85
N PHE A 212 -6.02 1.29 0.45
CA PHE A 212 -6.44 2.17 -0.64
C PHE A 212 -5.35 2.27 -1.71
N ASP A 213 -5.76 2.25 -2.96
CA ASP A 213 -4.95 2.80 -4.02
C ASP A 213 -5.11 4.32 -3.94
N ALA A 214 -4.07 4.97 -3.39
CA ALA A 214 -4.01 6.41 -3.26
C ALA A 214 -3.42 7.01 -4.53
N ALA A 215 -4.08 8.00 -5.11
CA ALA A 215 -3.58 8.72 -6.27
C ALA A 215 -3.40 10.21 -5.94
N ASN A 216 -2.45 10.86 -6.62
CA ASN A 216 -2.39 12.31 -6.65
C ASN A 216 -3.70 12.86 -7.23
N ALA A 217 -4.30 13.87 -6.59
CA ALA A 217 -5.62 14.39 -6.98
C ALA A 217 -5.66 14.91 -8.42
N SER A 218 -4.57 15.53 -8.92
CA SER A 218 -4.46 15.98 -10.30
C SER A 218 -4.30 14.83 -11.27
N ALA A 219 -3.45 13.83 -10.93
CA ALA A 219 -3.25 12.63 -11.75
C ALA A 219 -4.54 11.80 -11.84
N ALA A 220 -5.31 11.67 -10.75
CA ALA A 220 -6.59 10.98 -10.73
C ALA A 220 -7.60 11.52 -11.74
N THR A 221 -7.50 12.81 -12.08
CA THR A 221 -8.33 13.47 -13.10
C THR A 221 -7.67 13.37 -14.48
N ALA A 222 -6.41 13.79 -14.59
CA ALA A 222 -5.71 13.91 -15.87
C ALA A 222 -5.40 12.55 -16.52
N LYS A 223 -5.13 11.52 -15.71
CA LYS A 223 -4.79 10.15 -16.16
C LYS A 223 -5.91 9.14 -15.87
N LYS A 224 -7.17 9.60 -15.75
CA LYS A 224 -8.30 8.76 -15.33
C LYS A 224 -8.40 7.44 -16.11
N ALA A 225 -8.30 7.46 -17.43
CA ALA A 225 -8.44 6.27 -18.27
C ALA A 225 -7.33 5.24 -17.99
N ILE A 226 -6.08 5.71 -17.88
CA ILE A 226 -4.91 4.87 -17.59
C ILE A 226 -5.01 4.30 -16.18
N LEU A 227 -5.38 5.10 -15.20
CA LEU A 227 -5.57 4.66 -13.81
C LEU A 227 -6.68 3.62 -13.71
N THR A 228 -7.80 3.80 -14.43
CA THR A 228 -8.88 2.81 -14.43
C THR A 228 -8.41 1.47 -14.99
N ASP A 229 -7.70 1.45 -16.14
CA ASP A 229 -7.14 0.21 -16.71
C ASP A 229 -6.10 -0.42 -15.76
N TYR A 230 -5.20 0.39 -15.18
CA TYR A 230 -4.22 -0.08 -14.22
C TYR A 230 -4.86 -0.76 -13.00
N LEU A 231 -5.87 -0.14 -12.40
CA LEU A 231 -6.59 -0.67 -11.24
C LEU A 231 -7.34 -1.98 -11.56
N GLN A 232 -7.91 -2.10 -12.76
CA GLN A 232 -8.53 -3.36 -13.21
C GLN A 232 -7.50 -4.47 -13.37
N ARG A 233 -6.33 -4.18 -13.95
CA ARG A 233 -5.20 -5.12 -14.04
C ARG A 233 -4.68 -5.52 -12.67
N GLU A 234 -4.57 -4.59 -11.75
CA GLU A 234 -4.20 -4.86 -10.37
C GLU A 234 -5.25 -5.74 -9.67
N SER A 235 -6.54 -5.51 -9.89
CA SER A 235 -7.60 -6.38 -9.37
C SER A 235 -7.43 -7.84 -9.84
N HIS A 236 -7.14 -8.05 -11.13
CA HIS A 236 -6.84 -9.38 -11.67
C HIS A 236 -5.57 -9.98 -11.08
N ALA A 237 -4.54 -9.14 -10.85
CA ALA A 237 -3.30 -9.58 -10.20
C ALA A 237 -3.53 -10.03 -8.75
N LEU A 238 -4.38 -9.34 -8.00
CA LEU A 238 -4.78 -9.74 -6.65
C LEU A 238 -5.50 -11.10 -6.66
N ASP A 239 -6.42 -11.32 -7.61
CA ASP A 239 -7.11 -12.60 -7.77
C ASP A 239 -6.11 -13.72 -8.09
N TRP A 240 -5.17 -13.45 -9.01
CA TRP A 240 -4.13 -14.39 -9.39
C TRP A 240 -3.23 -14.76 -8.20
N ALA A 241 -2.77 -13.78 -7.41
CA ALA A 241 -1.88 -14.03 -6.28
C ALA A 241 -2.54 -14.86 -5.17
N ARG A 242 -3.86 -14.71 -4.96
CA ARG A 242 -4.60 -15.57 -4.03
C ARG A 242 -4.66 -17.01 -4.48
N ALA A 243 -4.69 -17.25 -5.80
CA ALA A 243 -4.69 -18.59 -6.37
C ALA A 243 -3.26 -19.20 -6.48
N HIS A 244 -2.21 -18.35 -6.52
CA HIS A 244 -0.82 -18.73 -6.77
C HIS A 244 0.15 -18.12 -5.74
N PRO A 245 -0.05 -18.34 -4.43
CA PRO A 245 0.74 -17.68 -3.40
C PRO A 245 2.23 -18.07 -3.41
N GLU A 246 2.55 -19.28 -3.88
CA GLU A 246 3.94 -19.76 -4.01
C GLU A 246 4.67 -19.02 -5.14
N ASP A 247 4.07 -18.93 -6.32
CA ASP A 247 4.64 -18.25 -7.48
C ASP A 247 4.81 -16.76 -7.20
N TYR A 248 3.83 -16.15 -6.53
CA TYR A 248 3.95 -14.77 -6.07
C TYR A 248 5.11 -14.59 -5.09
N ALA A 249 5.26 -15.51 -4.12
CA ALA A 249 6.32 -15.45 -3.13
C ALA A 249 7.73 -15.57 -3.75
N GLU A 250 7.91 -16.37 -4.81
CA GLU A 250 9.19 -16.49 -5.52
C GLU A 250 9.60 -15.16 -6.17
N VAL A 251 8.67 -14.50 -6.88
CA VAL A 251 8.93 -13.20 -7.50
C VAL A 251 9.16 -12.14 -6.42
N LEU A 252 8.37 -12.14 -5.36
CA LEU A 252 8.52 -11.25 -4.23
C LEU A 252 9.90 -11.38 -3.57
N ALA A 253 10.36 -12.62 -3.33
CA ALA A 253 11.69 -12.88 -2.77
C ALA A 253 12.79 -12.31 -3.68
N LYS A 254 12.67 -12.51 -4.99
CA LYS A 254 13.63 -12.01 -5.98
C LYS A 254 13.67 -10.49 -6.03
N GLU A 255 12.51 -9.83 -6.08
CA GLU A 255 12.40 -8.37 -6.19
C GLU A 255 12.86 -7.65 -4.91
N THR A 256 12.65 -8.25 -3.74
CA THR A 256 12.89 -7.58 -2.45
C THR A 256 14.17 -8.06 -1.75
N GLY A 257 14.77 -9.16 -2.20
CA GLY A 257 15.88 -9.81 -1.51
C GLY A 257 15.47 -10.49 -0.19
N LEU A 258 14.18 -10.67 0.05
CA LEU A 258 13.68 -11.38 1.24
C LEU A 258 13.95 -12.88 1.13
N PRO A 259 14.26 -13.58 2.24
CA PRO A 259 14.24 -15.04 2.25
C PRO A 259 12.88 -15.57 1.79
N LEU A 260 12.86 -16.62 0.96
CA LEU A 260 11.62 -17.17 0.40
C LEU A 260 10.58 -17.51 1.48
N LYS A 261 10.99 -18.01 2.64
CA LYS A 261 10.08 -18.27 3.76
C LYS A 261 9.33 -17.02 4.26
N ILE A 262 9.97 -15.85 4.21
CA ILE A 262 9.36 -14.57 4.62
C ILE A 262 8.45 -14.05 3.52
N ALA A 263 8.86 -14.16 2.26
CA ALA A 263 8.02 -13.83 1.12
C ALA A 263 6.75 -14.69 1.09
N LEU A 264 6.88 -16.01 1.36
CA LEU A 264 5.75 -16.93 1.44
C LEU A 264 4.84 -16.63 2.64
N PHE A 265 5.42 -16.27 3.79
CA PHE A 265 4.65 -15.76 4.92
C PHE A 265 3.82 -14.55 4.50
N HIS A 266 4.43 -13.55 3.84
CA HIS A 266 3.71 -12.36 3.37
C HIS A 266 2.59 -12.73 2.38
N ALA A 267 2.88 -13.52 1.35
CA ALA A 267 1.91 -13.91 0.32
C ALA A 267 0.68 -14.63 0.90
N ARG A 268 0.88 -15.48 1.92
CA ARG A 268 -0.20 -16.24 2.57
C ARG A 268 -0.93 -15.46 3.67
N HIS A 269 -0.27 -14.48 4.30
CA HIS A 269 -0.80 -13.74 5.43
C HIS A 269 -1.36 -12.35 5.07
N LEU A 270 -1.35 -11.99 3.80
CA LEU A 270 -1.96 -10.73 3.34
C LEU A 270 -2.70 -10.91 2.00
N PRO A 271 -3.62 -11.89 1.90
CA PRO A 271 -4.40 -12.05 0.68
C PRO A 271 -5.41 -10.91 0.57
N MET A 272 -5.20 -10.03 -0.39
CA MET A 272 -6.06 -8.87 -0.64
C MET A 272 -7.01 -9.12 -1.82
N ALA A 273 -8.15 -8.46 -1.81
CA ALA A 273 -9.08 -8.41 -2.95
C ALA A 273 -9.60 -6.99 -3.15
N ARG A 274 -9.94 -6.64 -4.38
CA ARG A 274 -10.64 -5.41 -4.70
C ARG A 274 -12.07 -5.48 -4.17
N VAL A 275 -12.50 -4.40 -3.50
CA VAL A 275 -13.86 -4.29 -2.94
C VAL A 275 -14.47 -2.92 -3.27
N PRO A 276 -15.81 -2.78 -3.26
CA PRO A 276 -16.43 -1.48 -3.45
C PRO A 276 -16.17 -0.55 -2.25
N LEU A 277 -16.13 0.75 -2.53
CA LEU A 277 -16.18 1.78 -1.52
C LEU A 277 -17.64 1.99 -1.09
N ASP A 278 -18.08 1.23 -0.11
CA ASP A 278 -19.44 1.28 0.44
C ASP A 278 -19.51 2.03 1.79
N ASP A 279 -20.71 2.10 2.35
CA ASP A 279 -20.92 2.77 3.64
C ASP A 279 -20.23 2.05 4.81
N THR A 280 -19.96 0.75 4.68
CA THR A 280 -19.22 -0.04 5.68
C THR A 280 -17.75 0.43 5.71
N VAL A 281 -17.11 0.49 4.55
CA VAL A 281 -15.73 1.02 4.43
C VAL A 281 -15.67 2.44 4.99
N LYS A 282 -16.60 3.31 4.59
CA LYS A 282 -16.63 4.70 5.06
C LYS A 282 -16.86 4.83 6.57
N ALA A 283 -17.61 3.91 7.17
CA ALA A 283 -17.82 3.87 8.62
C ALA A 283 -16.53 3.53 9.37
N GLU A 284 -15.82 2.49 8.92
CA GLU A 284 -14.52 2.10 9.48
C GLU A 284 -13.48 3.24 9.36
N GLU A 285 -13.48 3.95 8.23
CA GLU A 285 -12.58 5.09 8.03
C GLU A 285 -12.87 6.27 8.98
N ARG A 286 -14.13 6.49 9.31
CA ARG A 286 -14.48 7.47 10.36
C ARG A 286 -13.91 7.07 11.72
N ASP A 287 -13.92 5.77 12.04
CA ASP A 287 -13.35 5.25 13.29
C ASP A 287 -11.82 5.37 13.31
N VAL A 288 -11.14 5.13 12.17
CA VAL A 288 -9.69 5.35 12.03
C VAL A 288 -9.34 6.81 12.37
N VAL A 289 -10.03 7.77 11.77
CA VAL A 289 -9.81 9.21 12.02
C VAL A 289 -10.13 9.57 13.47
N ALA A 290 -11.26 9.07 13.99
CA ALA A 290 -11.67 9.33 15.37
C ALA A 290 -10.63 8.83 16.39
N GLN A 291 -10.06 7.67 16.15
CA GLN A 291 -9.02 7.11 17.03
C GLN A 291 -7.73 7.93 17.04
N PHE A 292 -7.26 8.39 15.88
CA PHE A 292 -6.10 9.29 15.81
C PHE A 292 -6.37 10.64 16.49
N ARG A 293 -7.57 11.20 16.33
CA ARG A 293 -7.98 12.44 17.00
C ARG A 293 -8.06 12.25 18.51
N LYS A 294 -8.68 11.16 18.98
CA LYS A 294 -8.76 10.79 20.41
C LYS A 294 -7.37 10.70 21.05
N ALA A 295 -6.41 10.19 20.29
CA ALA A 295 -5.02 10.07 20.73
C ALA A 295 -4.22 11.39 20.65
N GLY A 296 -4.81 12.48 20.13
CA GLY A 296 -4.12 13.76 19.89
C GLY A 296 -3.06 13.69 18.78
N ALA A 297 -3.08 12.63 17.97
CA ALA A 297 -2.12 12.42 16.90
C ALA A 297 -2.50 13.14 15.60
N LEU A 298 -3.77 13.54 15.46
CA LEU A 298 -4.34 14.17 14.28
C LEU A 298 -5.25 15.34 14.69
N THR A 299 -5.11 16.49 14.03
CA THR A 299 -5.92 17.70 14.26
C THR A 299 -6.77 18.10 13.05
N GLY A 300 -6.52 17.54 11.86
CA GLY A 300 -7.27 17.85 10.64
C GLY A 300 -8.74 17.43 10.75
N ASP A 301 -9.61 18.15 10.04
CA ASP A 301 -11.07 17.96 10.04
C ASP A 301 -11.67 17.97 8.62
N ARG A 302 -10.84 17.67 7.60
CA ARG A 302 -11.29 17.62 6.21
C ARG A 302 -12.45 16.62 6.04
N PRO A 303 -13.49 16.96 5.24
CA PRO A 303 -14.57 16.03 4.96
C PRO A 303 -14.06 14.72 4.36
N LEU A 304 -14.48 13.58 4.92
CA LEU A 304 -14.00 12.29 4.45
C LEU A 304 -14.53 11.93 3.06
N ASP A 305 -15.73 12.35 2.71
CA ASP A 305 -16.29 12.10 1.37
C ASP A 305 -15.44 12.73 0.26
N ASP A 306 -14.75 13.83 0.54
CA ASP A 306 -13.83 14.47 -0.40
C ASP A 306 -12.51 13.68 -0.58
N ALA A 307 -12.23 12.71 0.30
CA ALA A 307 -11.05 11.84 0.17
C ALA A 307 -11.18 10.83 -0.98
N TYR A 308 -12.40 10.57 -1.45
CA TYR A 308 -12.70 9.44 -2.31
C TYR A 308 -13.03 9.86 -3.74
N LEU A 309 -12.45 9.14 -4.71
CA LEU A 309 -12.75 9.26 -6.13
C LEU A 309 -12.64 7.86 -6.77
N PRO A 310 -13.59 6.95 -6.49
CA PRO A 310 -13.47 5.57 -6.92
C PRO A 310 -13.48 5.46 -8.46
N LEU A 311 -12.40 4.92 -9.02
CA LEU A 311 -12.22 4.64 -10.45
C LEU A 311 -12.45 3.16 -10.77
N ASP A 312 -12.28 2.30 -9.76
CA ASP A 312 -12.59 0.87 -9.82
C ASP A 312 -13.33 0.49 -8.54
N GLN A 313 -14.54 -0.09 -8.69
CA GLN A 313 -15.43 -0.41 -7.57
C GLN A 313 -15.25 -1.84 -7.05
N GLY A 314 -14.60 -2.73 -7.84
CA GLY A 314 -14.53 -4.14 -7.48
C GLY A 314 -15.90 -4.81 -7.32
N ALA A 315 -15.87 -6.03 -6.80
CA ALA A 315 -17.08 -6.78 -6.40
C ALA A 315 -17.10 -6.96 -4.89
N PRO A 316 -18.28 -7.00 -4.24
CA PRO A 316 -18.39 -7.34 -2.83
C PRO A 316 -17.76 -8.70 -2.55
N LEU A 317 -16.98 -8.82 -1.46
CA LEU A 317 -16.51 -10.13 -1.00
C LEU A 317 -17.71 -10.99 -0.59
N ALA A 318 -17.76 -12.22 -1.05
CA ALA A 318 -18.65 -13.23 -0.51
C ALA A 318 -18.26 -13.45 0.97
N ARG A 319 -19.17 -13.12 1.88
CA ARG A 319 -18.99 -13.30 3.34
C ARG A 319 -19.35 -14.71 3.75
#